data_17b588c47c991e68d2aec2e6805dc90f
#
_entry.id   17b588c47c991e68d2aec2e6805dc90f
#
_cell.length_a   1.000
_cell.length_b   1.000
_cell.length_c   1.000
_cell.angle_alpha   90.00
_cell.angle_beta   90.00
_cell.angle_gamma   90.00
#
_symmetry.space_group_name_H-M   'P 1'
#
loop_
_entity.id
_entity.type
_entity.pdbx_description
1 polymer ?
#
loop_
_entity_poly.entity_id
_entity_poly.type
_entity_poly.pdbx_seq_one_letter_code
_entity_poly.pdbx_strand_id
1 'polypeptide(L)'
;MTHESAEIVNIRRPKILMQAARICAKGYKRETMLPRLLGASPARVLELLRVQEEGLEGDRLAQISTYSPRAHVEVLSALLAESKKAA
;
A
#
# COMPACT_ATOMS: atom_id res chain seq x y z
N MET A 1 2.07 -21.59 -2.71
CA MET A 1 1.52 -20.42 -3.40
C MET A 1 0.68 -19.59 -2.45
N THR A 2 0.91 -18.32 -2.44
CA THR A 2 0.19 -17.43 -1.54
C THR A 2 -0.79 -16.58 -2.33
N HIS A 3 -2.06 -16.70 -1.99
CA HIS A 3 -3.12 -15.97 -2.68
C HIS A 3 -3.03 -14.47 -2.40
N GLU A 4 -2.61 -14.10 -1.19
CA GLU A 4 -2.48 -12.69 -0.83
C GLU A 4 -1.47 -11.99 -1.72
N SER A 5 -0.32 -12.61 -1.96
CA SER A 5 0.69 -12.02 -2.83
C SER A 5 0.16 -11.85 -4.24
N ALA A 6 -0.55 -12.86 -4.76
CA ALA A 6 -1.12 -12.79 -6.09
C ALA A 6 -2.16 -11.67 -6.19
N GLU A 7 -3.00 -11.53 -5.18
CA GLU A 7 -4.01 -10.46 -5.14
C GLU A 7 -3.37 -9.08 -5.19
N ILE A 8 -2.31 -8.87 -4.39
CA ILE A 8 -1.64 -7.57 -4.34
C ILE A 8 -0.95 -7.28 -5.68
N VAL A 9 -0.29 -8.29 -6.26
CA VAL A 9 0.39 -8.12 -7.54
C VAL A 9 -0.59 -7.80 -8.66
N ASN A 10 -1.82 -8.33 -8.57
CA ASN A 10 -2.82 -8.14 -9.59
C ASN A 10 -3.71 -6.92 -9.36
N ILE A 11 -3.42 -6.13 -8.35
CA ILE A 11 -4.19 -4.93 -8.07
C ILE A 11 -4.11 -3.98 -9.27
N ARG A 12 -5.26 -3.45 -9.68
CA ARG A 12 -5.33 -2.61 -10.88
C ARG A 12 -5.23 -1.15 -10.50
N ARG A 13 -4.06 -0.59 -10.74
CA ARG A 13 -3.77 0.83 -10.52
C ARG A 13 -2.92 1.31 -11.70
N PRO A 14 -2.88 2.63 -11.94
CA PRO A 14 -2.05 3.16 -13.04
C PRO A 14 -0.61 2.66 -12.92
N LYS A 15 -0.01 2.37 -14.07
CA LYS A 15 1.35 1.85 -14.11
C LYS A 15 2.33 2.76 -13.38
N ILE A 16 2.18 4.07 -13.54
CA ILE A 16 3.11 5.01 -12.93
C ILE A 16 3.04 4.95 -11.40
N LEU A 17 1.84 4.78 -10.84
CA LEU A 17 1.68 4.62 -9.40
C LEU A 17 2.33 3.32 -8.94
N MET A 18 2.11 2.24 -9.67
CA MET A 18 2.67 0.94 -9.30
C MET A 18 4.19 0.92 -9.41
N GLN A 19 4.74 1.53 -10.45
CA GLN A 19 6.20 1.61 -10.61
C GLN A 19 6.82 2.40 -9.47
N ALA A 20 6.25 3.55 -9.15
CA ALA A 20 6.75 4.36 -8.04
C ALA A 20 6.65 3.60 -6.72
N ALA A 21 5.54 2.91 -6.50
CA ALA A 21 5.34 2.15 -5.27
C ALA A 21 6.34 1.01 -5.13
N ARG A 22 6.66 0.32 -6.23
CA ARG A 22 7.65 -0.76 -6.20
C ARG A 22 9.04 -0.24 -5.84
N ILE A 23 9.40 0.91 -6.38
CA ILE A 23 10.69 1.53 -6.06
C ILE A 23 10.72 1.92 -4.59
N CYS A 24 9.68 2.59 -4.11
CA CYS A 24 9.62 3.04 -2.71
C CYS A 24 9.54 1.87 -1.75
N ALA A 25 8.93 0.77 -2.15
CA ALA A 25 8.79 -0.40 -1.28
C ALA A 25 10.15 -0.98 -0.87
N LYS A 26 11.17 -0.79 -1.69
CA LYS A 26 12.51 -1.29 -1.39
C LYS A 26 13.11 -0.63 -0.15
N GLY A 27 12.75 0.62 0.10
CA GLY A 27 13.23 1.35 1.27
C GLY A 27 12.23 1.43 2.41
N TYR A 28 11.13 0.72 2.31
CA TYR A 28 10.08 0.78 3.31
C TYR A 28 10.54 0.19 4.65
N LYS A 29 10.26 0.90 5.73
CA LYS A 29 10.45 0.42 7.10
C LYS A 29 9.26 0.84 7.93
N ARG A 30 8.57 -0.15 8.53
CA ARG A 30 7.40 0.14 9.35
C ARG A 30 7.74 1.08 10.51
N GLU A 31 8.93 0.90 11.09
CA GLU A 31 9.38 1.68 12.24
C GLU A 31 9.39 3.18 11.97
N THR A 32 9.79 3.56 10.76
CA THR A 32 9.87 4.98 10.41
C THR A 32 8.62 5.50 9.73
N MET A 33 7.98 4.66 8.93
CA MET A 33 6.86 5.12 8.10
C MET A 33 5.50 4.93 8.76
N LEU A 34 5.37 3.88 9.59
CA LEU A 34 4.12 3.59 10.28
C LEU A 34 4.38 3.23 11.74
N PRO A 35 5.01 4.14 12.51
CA PRO A 35 5.39 3.81 13.89
C PRO A 35 4.20 3.45 14.76
N ARG A 36 3.03 4.01 14.49
CA ARG A 36 1.83 3.71 15.26
C ARG A 36 1.32 2.27 15.07
N LEU A 37 1.83 1.56 14.06
CA LEU A 37 1.39 0.20 13.77
C LEU A 37 2.40 -0.84 14.23
N LEU A 38 3.44 -0.44 14.97
CA LEU A 38 4.49 -1.37 15.38
C LEU A 38 3.96 -2.52 16.22
N GLY A 39 2.96 -2.27 17.06
CA GLY A 39 2.38 -3.32 17.90
C GLY A 39 1.31 -4.17 17.23
N ALA A 40 0.97 -3.87 15.99
CA ALA A 40 -0.11 -4.59 15.31
C ALA A 40 0.42 -5.87 14.67
N SER A 41 -0.45 -6.88 14.57
CA SER A 41 -0.10 -8.10 13.86
C SER A 41 0.08 -7.83 12.37
N PRO A 42 0.84 -8.67 11.65
CA PRO A 42 0.98 -8.48 10.21
C PRO A 42 -0.36 -8.47 9.47
N ALA A 43 -1.28 -9.33 9.87
CA ALA A 43 -2.60 -9.36 9.24
C ALA A 43 -3.35 -8.04 9.44
N ARG A 44 -3.26 -7.48 10.64
CA ARG A 44 -3.93 -6.21 10.96
C ARG A 44 -3.32 -5.07 10.17
N VAL A 45 -1.99 -5.05 10.05
CA VAL A 45 -1.30 -4.02 9.26
C VAL A 45 -1.78 -4.06 7.81
N LEU A 46 -1.84 -5.26 7.21
CA LEU A 46 -2.30 -5.40 5.84
C LEU A 46 -3.74 -4.92 5.68
N GLU A 47 -4.60 -5.28 6.62
CA GLU A 47 -6.00 -4.87 6.57
C GLU A 47 -6.13 -3.35 6.58
N LEU A 48 -5.43 -2.70 7.51
CA LEU A 48 -5.49 -1.25 7.62
C LEU A 48 -4.94 -0.56 6.37
N LEU A 49 -3.85 -1.08 5.82
CA LEU A 49 -3.28 -0.51 4.60
C LEU A 49 -4.19 -0.69 3.40
N ARG A 50 -4.87 -1.83 3.31
CA ARG A 50 -5.83 -2.06 2.22
C ARG A 50 -6.98 -1.06 2.27
N VAL A 51 -7.50 -0.83 3.47
CA VAL A 51 -8.61 0.13 3.64
C VAL A 51 -8.16 1.52 3.23
N GLN A 52 -6.97 1.93 3.67
CA GLN A 52 -6.43 3.23 3.29
C GLN A 52 -6.22 3.35 1.79
N GLU A 53 -5.66 2.31 1.18
CA GLU A 53 -5.37 2.33 -0.25
C GLU A 53 -6.65 2.38 -1.07
N GLU A 54 -7.65 1.62 -0.67
CA GLU A 54 -8.94 1.64 -1.38
C GLU A 54 -9.61 2.99 -1.29
N GLY A 55 -9.49 3.66 -0.14
CA GLY A 55 -10.00 5.01 0.00
C GLY A 55 -9.31 5.99 -0.94
N LEU A 56 -7.99 5.89 -1.05
CA LEU A 56 -7.24 6.73 -1.97
C LEU A 56 -7.59 6.45 -3.42
N GLU A 57 -7.77 5.18 -3.75
CA GLU A 57 -8.17 4.82 -5.12
C GLU A 57 -9.56 5.38 -5.45
N GLY A 58 -10.48 5.30 -4.51
CA GLY A 58 -11.80 5.91 -4.68
C GLY A 58 -11.71 7.40 -4.93
N ASP A 59 -10.85 8.09 -4.16
CA ASP A 59 -10.64 9.52 -4.34
C ASP A 59 -10.05 9.84 -5.71
N ARG A 60 -9.11 9.02 -6.16
CA ARG A 60 -8.50 9.20 -7.48
C ARG A 60 -9.53 9.07 -8.59
N LEU A 61 -10.35 8.03 -8.52
CA LEU A 61 -11.37 7.77 -9.53
C LEU A 61 -12.45 8.84 -9.54
N ALA A 62 -12.79 9.35 -8.37
CA ALA A 62 -13.79 10.42 -8.23
C ALA A 62 -13.21 11.81 -8.48
N GLN A 63 -11.93 11.91 -8.75
CA GLN A 63 -11.23 13.16 -9.02
C GLN A 63 -11.41 14.18 -7.90
N ILE A 64 -11.32 13.68 -6.65
CA ILE A 64 -11.42 14.52 -5.46
C ILE A 64 -10.19 15.44 -5.43
N SER A 65 -10.42 16.73 -5.20
CA SER A 65 -9.35 17.73 -5.29
C SER A 65 -8.26 17.53 -4.23
N THR A 66 -8.59 16.89 -3.11
CA THR A 66 -7.61 16.61 -2.05
C THR A 66 -6.84 15.31 -2.26
N TYR A 67 -7.12 14.57 -3.34
CA TYR A 67 -6.38 13.36 -3.64
C TYR A 67 -4.89 13.67 -3.82
N SER A 68 -4.05 12.87 -3.17
CA SER A 68 -2.60 13.04 -3.24
C SER A 68 -1.96 11.80 -3.86
N PRO A 69 -1.40 11.92 -5.07
CA PRO A 69 -0.65 10.80 -5.65
C PRO A 69 0.50 10.34 -4.78
N ARG A 70 1.17 11.28 -4.11
CA ARG A 70 2.27 10.95 -3.21
C ARG A 70 1.79 10.08 -2.05
N ALA A 71 0.69 10.46 -1.41
CA ALA A 71 0.13 9.65 -0.33
C ALA A 71 -0.27 8.28 -0.83
N HIS A 72 -0.83 8.20 -2.03
CA HIS A 72 -1.23 6.94 -2.63
C HIS A 72 -0.01 6.04 -2.86
N VAL A 73 1.08 6.60 -3.39
CA VAL A 73 2.32 5.84 -3.60
C VAL A 73 2.86 5.34 -2.27
N GLU A 74 2.83 6.18 -1.23
CA GLU A 74 3.32 5.78 0.09
C GLU A 74 2.54 4.59 0.65
N VAL A 75 1.22 4.63 0.56
CA VAL A 75 0.38 3.53 1.05
C VAL A 75 0.59 2.27 0.22
N LEU A 76 0.66 2.42 -1.11
CA LEU A 76 0.92 1.27 -1.99
C LEU A 76 2.27 0.64 -1.71
N SER A 77 3.31 1.45 -1.48
CA SER A 77 4.63 0.91 -1.19
C SER A 77 4.65 0.15 0.13
N ALA A 78 3.97 0.67 1.15
CA ALA A 78 3.85 -0.03 2.42
C ALA A 78 3.08 -1.34 2.25
N LEU A 79 1.99 -1.30 1.50
CA LEU A 79 1.17 -2.49 1.24
C LEU A 79 1.96 -3.57 0.52
N LEU A 80 2.72 -3.19 -0.52
CA LEU A 80 3.55 -4.14 -1.25
C LEU A 80 4.62 -4.76 -0.35
N ALA A 81 5.30 -3.94 0.44
CA ALA A 81 6.37 -4.41 1.31
C ALA A 81 5.85 -5.31 2.42
N GLU A 82 4.75 -4.93 3.07
CA GLU A 82 4.18 -5.74 4.15
C GLU A 82 3.59 -7.03 3.61
N SER A 83 2.98 -6.97 2.42
CA SER A 83 2.44 -8.15 1.76
C SER A 83 3.54 -9.17 1.46
N LYS A 84 4.69 -8.69 1.01
CA LYS A 84 5.83 -9.55 0.72
C LYS A 84 6.36 -10.21 1.98
N LYS A 85 6.40 -9.47 3.10
CA LYS A 85 6.82 -10.04 4.39
C LYS A 85 5.85 -11.12 4.86
N ALA A 86 4.55 -10.89 4.66
CA ALA A 86 3.53 -11.82 5.12
C ALA A 86 3.49 -13.10 4.28
N ALA A 87 3.98 -13.03 3.05
CA ALA A 87 4.03 -14.20 2.18
C ALA A 87 5.24 -15.04 2.51
#